data_3d76eaa7d2d34a31f1b0647521963aa1
#
_entry.id   3d76eaa7d2d34a31f1b0647521963aa1
#
_cell.length_a   1.000
_cell.length_b   1.000
_cell.length_c   1.000
_cell.angle_alpha   90.00
_cell.angle_beta   90.00
_cell.angle_gamma   90.00
#
_symmetry.space_group_name_H-M   'P 1'
#
loop_
_entity.id
_entity.type
_entity.pdbx_description
1 polymer ?
#
loop_
_entity_poly.entity_id
_entity_poly.type
_entity_poly.pdbx_seq_one_letter_code
_entity_poly.pdbx_strand_id
1 'polypeptide(L)'
;MPYLLQVDFPYEGPWGEEMAAAMSGLAQSIAEEPGLIWKIWTESQATQEAGGIYLFQDQPSAEAYLAMHTQRLKGFGVPRVNGKIFAVNDVLSRIDRAPL
;
A
#
# COMPACT_ATOMS: atom_id res chain seq x y z
N MET A 1 -2.82 -18.73 -0.88
CA MET A 1 -3.70 -17.71 -1.50
C MET A 1 -3.23 -16.33 -1.09
N PRO A 2 -2.85 -15.49 -2.04
CA PRO A 2 -2.40 -14.14 -1.70
C PRO A 2 -3.58 -13.23 -1.33
N TYR A 3 -3.25 -12.18 -0.60
CA TYR A 3 -4.20 -11.17 -0.18
C TYR A 3 -3.74 -9.80 -0.65
N LEU A 4 -4.68 -9.00 -1.11
CA LEU A 4 -4.42 -7.64 -1.58
C LEU A 4 -4.87 -6.67 -0.51
N LEU A 5 -3.98 -5.71 -0.18
CA LEU A 5 -4.29 -4.61 0.72
C LEU A 5 -4.35 -3.32 -0.10
N GLN A 6 -5.44 -2.60 0.03
CA GLN A 6 -5.64 -1.32 -0.62
C GLN A 6 -5.68 -0.24 0.45
N VAL A 7 -4.78 0.74 0.35
CA VAL A 7 -4.69 1.84 1.32
C VAL A 7 -4.75 3.16 0.57
N ASP A 8 -5.56 4.08 1.07
CA ASP A 8 -5.52 5.46 0.62
C ASP A 8 -5.79 6.41 1.79
N PHE A 9 -5.33 7.65 1.64
CA PHE A 9 -5.45 8.66 2.69
C PHE A 9 -5.33 10.07 2.08
N PRO A 10 -5.84 11.10 2.76
CA PRO A 10 -5.62 12.48 2.34
C PRO A 10 -4.14 12.84 2.34
N TYR A 11 -3.69 13.53 1.30
CA TYR A 11 -2.28 13.82 1.10
C TYR A 11 -2.12 15.11 0.31
N GLU A 12 -1.22 15.98 0.74
CA GLU A 12 -1.01 17.30 0.14
C GLU A 12 0.30 17.42 -0.64
N GLY A 13 0.96 16.32 -0.88
CA GLY A 13 2.25 16.31 -1.55
C GLY A 13 3.42 16.10 -0.59
N PRO A 14 4.64 16.05 -1.11
CA PRO A 14 5.05 16.21 -2.51
C PRO A 14 4.55 15.10 -3.43
N TRP A 15 4.61 15.36 -4.73
CA TRP A 15 4.08 14.45 -5.77
C TRP A 15 5.20 14.01 -6.71
N GLY A 16 4.97 12.92 -7.43
CA GLY A 16 5.85 12.49 -8.51
C GLY A 16 7.28 12.23 -8.08
N GLU A 17 8.24 12.83 -8.77
CA GLU A 17 9.66 12.63 -8.48
C GLU A 17 10.07 13.13 -7.11
N GLU A 18 9.46 14.21 -6.65
CA GLU A 18 9.74 14.75 -5.31
C GLU A 18 9.23 13.78 -4.24
N MET A 19 8.06 13.17 -4.45
CA MET A 19 7.54 12.13 -3.58
C MET A 19 8.49 10.93 -3.55
N ALA A 20 8.96 10.50 -4.71
CA ALA A 20 9.88 9.37 -4.83
C ALA A 20 11.16 9.62 -4.04
N ALA A 21 11.71 10.83 -4.13
CA ALA A 21 12.91 11.19 -3.37
C ALA A 21 12.63 11.21 -1.87
N ALA A 22 11.52 11.83 -1.46
CA ALA A 22 11.16 11.97 -0.04
C ALA A 22 10.83 10.62 0.61
N MET A 23 10.24 9.69 -0.13
CA MET A 23 9.73 8.42 0.40
C MET A 23 10.64 7.22 0.15
N SER A 24 11.81 7.44 -0.44
CA SER A 24 12.75 6.37 -0.80
C SER A 24 13.13 5.50 0.39
N GLY A 25 13.42 6.09 1.54
CA GLY A 25 13.75 5.36 2.76
C GLY A 25 12.57 4.52 3.27
N LEU A 26 11.38 5.09 3.23
CA LEU A 26 10.16 4.37 3.62
C LEU A 26 9.91 3.21 2.67
N ALA A 27 10.10 3.41 1.36
CA ALA A 27 9.92 2.35 0.37
C ALA A 27 10.87 1.18 0.64
N GLN A 28 12.11 1.46 0.99
CA GLN A 28 13.09 0.42 1.34
C GLN A 28 12.65 -0.36 2.58
N SER A 29 12.12 0.33 3.59
CA SER A 29 11.60 -0.29 4.80
C SER A 29 10.39 -1.19 4.48
N ILE A 30 9.49 -0.72 3.63
CA ILE A 30 8.30 -1.49 3.24
C ILE A 30 8.72 -2.77 2.50
N ALA A 31 9.76 -2.70 1.67
CA ALA A 31 10.25 -3.87 0.93
C ALA A 31 10.67 -5.02 1.84
N GLU A 32 11.05 -4.72 3.08
CA GLU A 32 11.47 -5.72 4.07
C GLU A 32 10.33 -6.24 4.94
N GLU A 33 9.10 -5.78 4.73
CA GLU A 33 7.97 -6.20 5.57
C GLU A 33 7.63 -7.67 5.37
N PRO A 34 7.37 -8.41 6.48
CA PRO A 34 7.06 -9.83 6.39
C PRO A 34 5.85 -10.11 5.50
N GLY A 35 6.02 -11.06 4.58
CA GLY A 35 4.94 -11.51 3.71
C GLY A 35 4.65 -10.63 2.51
N LEU A 36 5.31 -9.49 2.37
CA LEU A 36 5.11 -8.61 1.22
C LEU A 36 5.66 -9.26 -0.05
N ILE A 37 4.84 -9.33 -1.10
CA ILE A 37 5.27 -9.79 -2.42
C ILE A 37 5.65 -8.59 -3.28
N TRP A 38 4.78 -7.58 -3.35
CA TRP A 38 5.08 -6.31 -4.02
C TRP A 38 4.11 -5.22 -3.54
N LYS A 39 4.50 -3.99 -3.83
CA LYS A 39 3.66 -2.80 -3.58
C LYS A 39 3.69 -1.90 -4.80
N ILE A 40 2.55 -1.32 -5.11
CA ILE A 40 2.42 -0.21 -6.06
C ILE A 40 2.06 1.03 -5.26
N TRP A 41 2.85 2.10 -5.41
CA TRP A 41 2.54 3.40 -4.82
C TRP A 41 1.52 4.12 -5.67
N THR A 42 0.52 4.71 -5.04
CA THR A 42 -0.53 5.46 -5.75
C THR A 42 -0.56 6.90 -5.30
N GLU A 43 -0.89 7.78 -6.22
CA GLU A 43 -1.06 9.19 -5.92
C GLU A 43 -2.10 9.80 -6.85
N SER A 44 -2.82 10.79 -6.33
CA SER A 44 -3.78 11.58 -7.12
C SER A 44 -3.72 13.02 -6.64
N GLN A 45 -3.01 13.86 -7.39
CA GLN A 45 -2.92 15.27 -7.05
C GLN A 45 -4.28 15.96 -7.19
N ALA A 46 -5.07 15.55 -8.18
CA ALA A 46 -6.39 16.12 -8.43
C ALA A 46 -7.34 15.96 -7.24
N THR A 47 -7.30 14.79 -6.57
CA THR A 47 -8.15 14.51 -5.41
C THR A 47 -7.42 14.67 -4.08
N GLN A 48 -6.14 14.98 -4.12
CA GLN A 48 -5.28 15.11 -2.93
C GLN A 48 -5.30 13.86 -2.07
N GLU A 49 -5.00 12.73 -2.70
CA GLU A 49 -4.90 11.44 -2.05
C GLU A 49 -3.63 10.71 -2.46
N ALA A 50 -3.14 9.89 -1.58
CA ALA A 50 -2.04 8.97 -1.87
C ALA A 50 -2.31 7.66 -1.16
N GLY A 51 -1.53 6.64 -1.48
CA GLY A 51 -1.67 5.35 -0.84
C GLY A 51 -0.82 4.30 -1.50
N GLY A 52 -1.34 3.08 -1.49
CA GLY A 52 -0.66 1.96 -2.11
C GLY A 52 -1.58 0.76 -2.29
N ILE A 53 -1.19 -0.07 -3.22
CA ILE A 53 -1.78 -1.38 -3.46
C ILE A 53 -0.69 -2.39 -3.15
N TYR A 54 -0.97 -3.30 -2.23
CA TYR A 54 0.01 -4.26 -1.74
C TYR A 54 -0.46 -5.68 -2.00
N LEU A 55 0.46 -6.55 -2.36
CA LEU A 55 0.18 -7.99 -2.41
C LEU A 55 0.97 -8.67 -1.30
N PHE A 56 0.26 -9.39 -0.43
CA PHE A 56 0.84 -10.15 0.67
C PHE A 56 0.63 -11.65 0.46
N GLN A 57 1.52 -12.46 0.99
CA GLN A 57 1.44 -13.92 0.90
C GLN A 57 0.21 -14.48 1.60
N ASP A 58 -0.21 -13.85 2.70
CA ASP A 58 -1.32 -14.33 3.52
C ASP A 58 -2.05 -13.18 4.22
N GLN A 59 -3.22 -13.49 4.76
CA GLN A 59 -4.06 -12.52 5.44
C GLN A 59 -3.44 -11.97 6.72
N PRO A 60 -2.85 -12.80 7.61
CA PRO A 60 -2.24 -12.26 8.82
C PRO A 60 -1.14 -11.24 8.56
N SER A 61 -0.32 -11.44 7.52
CA SER A 61 0.71 -10.46 7.14
C SER A 61 0.10 -9.15 6.70
N ALA A 62 -0.94 -9.19 5.88
CA ALA A 62 -1.65 -7.99 5.44
C ALA A 62 -2.27 -7.24 6.61
N GLU A 63 -2.92 -7.95 7.53
CA GLU A 63 -3.55 -7.35 8.70
C GLU A 63 -2.53 -6.71 9.64
N ALA A 64 -1.43 -7.39 9.91
CA ALA A 64 -0.37 -6.87 10.77
C ALA A 64 0.24 -5.60 10.17
N TYR A 65 0.51 -5.62 8.87
CA TYR A 65 1.05 -4.45 8.18
C TYR A 65 0.08 -3.28 8.25
N LEU A 66 -1.20 -3.49 7.95
CA LEU A 66 -2.21 -2.42 7.96
C LEU A 66 -2.29 -1.76 9.34
N ALA A 67 -2.30 -2.55 10.41
CA ALA A 67 -2.36 -2.02 11.76
C ALA A 67 -1.15 -1.14 12.07
N MET A 68 0.06 -1.62 11.78
CA MET A 68 1.29 -0.88 12.01
C MET A 68 1.37 0.37 11.15
N HIS A 69 1.10 0.23 9.85
CA HIS A 69 1.21 1.34 8.90
C HIS A 69 0.19 2.44 9.16
N THR A 70 -1.01 2.09 9.59
CA THR A 70 -2.03 3.06 9.98
C THR A 70 -1.50 3.95 11.12
N GLN A 71 -0.88 3.36 12.13
CA GLN A 71 -0.30 4.13 13.23
C GLN A 71 0.86 5.00 12.75
N ARG A 72 1.69 4.46 11.87
CA ARG A 72 2.83 5.20 11.29
C ARG A 72 2.36 6.43 10.51
N LEU A 73 1.33 6.27 9.67
CA LEU A 73 0.77 7.39 8.90
C LEU A 73 0.15 8.43 9.80
N LYS A 74 -0.57 8.02 10.84
CA LYS A 74 -1.13 8.97 11.81
C LYS A 74 -0.03 9.73 12.53
N GLY A 75 1.08 9.08 12.82
CA GLY A 75 2.27 9.72 13.39
C GLY A 75 2.89 10.77 12.47
N PHE A 76 2.69 10.66 11.17
CA PHE A 76 3.12 11.66 10.18
C PHE A 76 2.09 12.78 9.97
N GLY A 77 0.98 12.75 10.71
CA GLY A 77 -0.04 13.79 10.62
C GLY A 77 -1.20 13.47 9.68
N VAL A 78 -1.26 12.24 9.17
CA VAL A 78 -2.39 11.82 8.31
C VAL A 78 -3.64 11.70 9.16
N PRO A 79 -4.73 12.42 8.84
CA PRO A 79 -5.92 12.47 9.71
C PRO A 79 -6.74 11.18 9.71
N ARG A 80 -6.74 10.45 8.59
CA ARG A 80 -7.48 9.19 8.46
C ARG A 80 -6.83 8.29 7.42
N VAL A 81 -6.98 7.00 7.61
CA VAL A 81 -6.45 5.98 6.69
C VAL A 81 -7.59 5.04 6.32
N ASN A 82 -7.81 4.87 5.02
CA ASN A 82 -8.79 3.92 4.50
C ASN A 82 -8.02 2.67 4.05
N GLY A 83 -8.26 1.55 4.71
CA GLY A 83 -7.58 0.30 4.39
C GLY A 83 -8.59 -0.83 4.21
N LYS A 84 -8.41 -1.61 3.14
CA LYS A 84 -9.27 -2.76 2.84
C LYS A 84 -8.39 -3.94 2.42
N ILE A 85 -8.77 -5.12 2.91
CA ILE A 85 -8.06 -6.36 2.60
C ILE A 85 -8.98 -7.29 1.83
N PHE A 86 -8.49 -7.83 0.73
CA PHE A 86 -9.23 -8.73 -0.15
C PHE A 86 -8.46 -10.01 -0.41
N ALA A 87 -9.15 -11.15 -0.40
CA ALA A 87 -8.59 -12.37 -0.94
C ALA A 87 -8.49 -12.23 -2.46
N VAL A 88 -7.37 -12.69 -3.03
CA VAL A 88 -7.18 -12.62 -4.48
C VAL A 88 -7.72 -13.89 -5.14
N ASN A 89 -8.55 -13.73 -6.16
CA ASN A 89 -8.96 -14.85 -6.99
C ASN A 89 -7.88 -15.08 -8.04
N ASP A 90 -7.00 -16.05 -7.80
CA ASP A 90 -5.84 -16.32 -8.64
C ASP A 90 -6.23 -16.65 -10.07
N VAL A 91 -7.21 -17.53 -10.24
CA VAL A 91 -7.58 -18.04 -11.58
C VAL A 91 -8.05 -16.89 -12.47
N LEU A 92 -9.02 -16.11 -11.99
CA LEU A 92 -9.54 -15.00 -12.78
C LEU A 92 -8.50 -13.91 -13.00
N SER A 93 -7.72 -13.62 -11.95
CA SER A 93 -6.71 -12.58 -12.02
C SER A 93 -5.61 -12.88 -13.02
N ARG A 94 -5.18 -14.16 -13.12
CA ARG A 94 -4.16 -14.56 -14.08
C ARG A 94 -4.66 -14.48 -15.51
N ILE A 95 -5.95 -14.76 -15.75
CA ILE A 95 -6.55 -14.58 -17.08
C ILE A 95 -6.41 -13.12 -17.51
N ASP A 96 -6.55 -12.19 -16.59
CA ASP A 96 -6.45 -10.75 -16.84
C ASP A 96 -5.02 -10.21 -16.67
N ARG A 97 -4.03 -11.08 -16.63
CA ARG A 97 -2.60 -10.73 -16.62
C ARG A 97 -2.11 -10.08 -15.33
N ALA A 98 -2.73 -10.39 -14.20
CA ALA A 98 -2.24 -9.87 -12.93
C ALA A 98 -0.86 -10.45 -12.59
N PRO A 99 0.06 -9.66 -12.03
CA PRO A 99 1.43 -10.09 -11.73
C PRO A 99 1.47 -10.90 -10.43
N LEU A 100 0.92 -12.09 -10.48
CA LEU A 100 0.86 -12.98 -9.31
C LEU A 100 1.95 -14.04 -9.36
#